data_64a24b139064b8d20c9f1f2e23c835e2
#
_entry.id   64a24b139064b8d20c9f1f2e23c835e2
#
_cell.length_a   1.000
_cell.length_b   1.000
_cell.length_c   1.000
_cell.angle_alpha   90.00
_cell.angle_beta   90.00
_cell.angle_gamma   90.00
#
_symmetry.space_group_name_H-M   'P 1'
#
loop_
_entity.id
_entity.type
_entity.pdbx_description
1 polymer ?
#
loop_
_entity_poly.entity_id
_entity_poly.type
_entity_poly.pdbx_seq_one_letter_code
_entity_poly.pdbx_strand_id
1 'polypeptide(L)'
;MSMSDPVSDLLSRIRNAMQARQERVDIPASRLKERICGVLKQEGFISDYKLVEDEKQNVLQISLKYLTNRKPVISGIRRVSKPSLRVYVKYGEIRPVRSGLGISLVSTSKGVMSDRRARKEGV
;
A
#
# COMPACT_ATOMS: atom_id res chain seq x y z
N MET A 1 17.76 -2.74 17.32
CA MET A 1 17.27 -2.74 16.80
C MET A 1 16.20 -2.54 16.67
N SER A 2 16.02 -2.25 16.57
CA SER A 2 15.00 -1.84 16.38
C SER A 2 13.98 -2.43 16.04
N MET A 3 13.12 -2.47 16.44
CA MET A 3 12.15 -3.01 16.14
C MET A 3 11.56 -2.59 15.03
N SER A 4 11.48 -3.22 14.27
CA SER A 4 10.93 -2.82 13.05
C SER A 4 9.45 -2.89 13.10
N ASP A 5 8.88 -1.87 12.61
CA ASP A 5 7.46 -1.81 12.36
C ASP A 5 7.26 -2.27 10.91
N PRO A 6 6.66 -3.44 10.69
CA PRO A 6 6.50 -3.96 9.32
C PRO A 6 5.72 -3.03 8.40
N VAL A 7 4.76 -2.30 8.95
CA VAL A 7 3.96 -1.37 8.16
C VAL A 7 4.82 -0.19 7.73
N SER A 8 5.59 0.38 8.66
CA SER A 8 6.47 1.49 8.32
C SER A 8 7.52 1.09 7.29
N ASP A 9 8.05 -0.13 7.40
CA ASP A 9 9.00 -0.64 6.43
C ASP A 9 8.38 -0.75 5.04
N LEU A 10 7.17 -1.30 4.96
CA LEU A 10 6.44 -1.40 3.70
C LEU A 10 6.25 -0.03 3.05
N LEU A 11 5.78 0.95 3.83
CA LEU A 11 5.50 2.28 3.30
C LEU A 11 6.78 2.97 2.83
N SER A 12 7.86 2.83 3.58
CA SER A 12 9.15 3.41 3.21
C SER A 12 9.69 2.81 1.93
N ARG A 13 9.58 1.49 1.78
CA ARG A 13 10.06 0.82 0.57
C ARG A 13 9.26 1.23 -0.66
N ILE A 14 7.94 1.36 -0.50
CA ILE A 14 7.09 1.82 -1.60
C ILE A 14 7.45 3.26 -1.98
N ARG A 15 7.60 4.15 -1.00
CA ARG A 15 7.96 5.55 -1.26
C ARG A 15 9.30 5.66 -1.98
N ASN A 16 10.30 4.93 -1.48
CA ASN A 16 11.64 4.99 -2.07
C ASN A 16 11.64 4.45 -3.50
N ALA A 17 10.91 3.35 -3.72
CA ALA A 17 10.82 2.76 -5.06
C ALA A 17 10.14 3.71 -6.04
N MET A 18 9.10 4.40 -5.59
CA MET A 18 8.41 5.38 -6.44
C MET A 18 9.29 6.56 -6.78
N GLN A 19 10.07 7.05 -5.81
CA GLN A 19 11.00 8.15 -6.07
C GLN A 19 12.07 7.76 -7.07
N ALA A 20 12.50 6.51 -7.03
CA ALA A 20 13.50 5.98 -7.97
C ALA A 20 12.87 5.51 -9.28
N ARG A 21 11.57 5.65 -9.45
CA ARG A 21 10.83 5.21 -10.64
C ARG A 21 11.03 3.74 -10.95
N GLN A 22 11.11 2.91 -9.92
CA GLN A 22 11.23 1.46 -10.10
C GLN A 22 9.87 0.88 -10.46
N GLU A 23 9.88 -0.15 -11.29
CA GLU A 23 8.63 -0.83 -11.67
C GLU A 23 8.17 -1.80 -10.61
N ARG A 24 9.11 -2.35 -9.84
CA ARG A 24 8.83 -3.37 -8.85
C ARG A 24 9.67 -3.15 -7.60
N VAL A 25 9.10 -3.50 -6.48
CA VAL A 25 9.82 -3.51 -5.21
C VAL A 25 9.60 -4.86 -4.55
N ASP A 26 10.68 -5.45 -4.02
CA ASP A 26 10.63 -6.72 -3.33
C ASP A 26 10.84 -6.47 -1.85
N ILE A 27 9.99 -7.05 -1.01
CA ILE A 27 10.09 -6.88 0.43
C ILE A 27 9.86 -8.21 1.13
N PRO A 28 10.39 -8.38 2.36
CA PRO A 28 10.04 -9.57 3.13
C PRO A 28 8.54 -9.64 3.34
N ALA A 29 7.96 -10.80 3.11
CA ALA A 29 6.52 -10.97 3.18
C ALA A 29 6.02 -11.11 4.61
N SER A 30 4.78 -10.68 4.83
CA SER A 30 4.03 -10.97 6.03
C SER A 30 2.55 -10.93 5.63
N ARG A 31 1.72 -11.56 6.45
CA ARG A 31 0.28 -11.55 6.16
C ARG A 31 -0.29 -10.14 6.13
N LEU A 32 0.15 -9.31 7.06
CA LEU A 32 -0.35 -7.94 7.12
C LEU A 32 0.03 -7.16 5.89
N LYS A 33 1.30 -7.27 5.46
CA LYS A 33 1.76 -6.58 4.24
C LYS A 33 1.00 -7.06 3.02
N GLU A 34 0.78 -8.37 2.94
CA GLU A 34 0.04 -8.95 1.82
C GLU A 34 -1.40 -8.43 1.76
N ARG A 35 -2.04 -8.32 2.92
CA ARG A 35 -3.41 -7.81 2.99
C ARG A 35 -3.48 -6.34 2.61
N ILE A 36 -2.50 -5.56 3.03
CA ILE A 36 -2.42 -4.15 2.63
C ILE A 36 -2.27 -4.04 1.12
N CYS A 37 -1.39 -4.86 0.53
CA CYS A 37 -1.21 -4.87 -0.92
C CYS A 37 -2.48 -5.29 -1.66
N GLY A 38 -3.25 -6.22 -1.09
CA GLY A 38 -4.52 -6.62 -1.66
C GLY A 38 -5.49 -5.46 -1.79
N VAL A 39 -5.59 -4.63 -0.74
CA VAL A 39 -6.46 -3.46 -0.78
C VAL A 39 -5.91 -2.41 -1.75
N LEU A 40 -4.59 -2.19 -1.75
CA LEU A 40 -3.98 -1.23 -2.68
C LEU A 40 -4.25 -1.61 -4.13
N LYS A 41 -4.17 -2.90 -4.43
CA LYS A 41 -4.45 -3.37 -5.78
C LYS A 41 -5.93 -3.19 -6.12
N GLN A 42 -6.80 -3.55 -5.20
CA GLN A 42 -8.25 -3.45 -5.40
C GLN A 42 -8.68 -2.00 -5.63
N GLU A 43 -8.04 -1.06 -4.94
CA GLU A 43 -8.34 0.36 -5.08
C GLU A 43 -7.60 1.03 -6.23
N GLY A 44 -6.78 0.27 -6.96
CA GLY A 44 -6.12 0.79 -8.15
C GLY A 44 -4.83 1.56 -7.90
N PHE A 45 -4.24 1.43 -6.72
CA PHE A 45 -3.00 2.13 -6.40
C PHE A 45 -1.75 1.43 -6.92
N ILE A 46 -1.79 0.10 -6.99
CA ILE A 46 -0.68 -0.68 -7.54
C ILE A 46 -1.21 -1.58 -8.64
N SER A 47 -0.31 -2.02 -9.53
CA SER A 47 -0.71 -2.89 -10.63
C SER A 47 -0.99 -4.30 -10.18
N ASP A 48 -0.10 -4.83 -9.34
CA ASP A 48 -0.23 -6.21 -8.89
C ASP A 48 0.72 -6.47 -7.73
N TYR A 49 0.57 -7.60 -7.10
CA TYR A 49 1.53 -8.08 -6.12
C TYR A 49 1.54 -9.60 -6.18
N LYS A 50 2.64 -10.18 -5.72
CA LYS A 50 2.81 -11.61 -5.83
C LYS A 50 3.67 -12.10 -4.70
N LEU A 51 3.28 -13.20 -4.08
CA LEU A 51 4.07 -13.85 -3.04
C LEU A 51 4.98 -14.86 -3.71
N VAL A 52 6.27 -14.70 -3.51
CA VAL A 52 7.28 -15.61 -4.05
C VAL A 52 7.91 -16.37 -2.89
N GLU A 53 7.84 -17.67 -2.93
CA GLU A 53 8.43 -18.50 -1.90
C GLU A 53 9.93 -18.63 -2.12
N ASP A 54 10.68 -18.47 -1.05
CA ASP A 54 12.13 -18.60 -1.07
C ASP A 54 12.53 -19.52 0.08
N GLU A 55 13.68 -20.14 -0.04
CA GLU A 55 14.15 -21.10 0.96
C GLU A 55 14.28 -20.50 2.36
N LYS A 56 14.68 -19.23 2.45
CA LYS A 56 14.88 -18.58 3.75
C LYS A 56 13.66 -17.83 4.24
N GLN A 57 12.97 -17.16 3.33
CA GLN A 57 11.78 -16.43 3.69
C GLN A 57 11.01 -16.09 2.42
N ASN A 58 9.74 -15.86 2.57
CA ASN A 58 8.93 -15.48 1.43
C ASN A 58 9.14 -14.01 1.11
N VAL A 59 9.06 -13.69 -0.16
CA VAL A 59 9.23 -12.32 -0.66
C VAL A 59 7.93 -11.86 -1.30
N LEU A 60 7.53 -10.66 -0.96
CA LEU A 60 6.36 -10.04 -1.58
C LEU A 60 6.87 -9.10 -2.67
N GLN A 61 6.52 -9.40 -3.91
CA GLN A 61 6.88 -8.58 -5.06
C GLN A 61 5.70 -7.68 -5.39
N ILE A 62 5.92 -6.39 -5.36
CA ILE A 62 4.88 -5.40 -5.61
C ILE A 62 5.19 -4.68 -6.91
N SER A 63 4.25 -4.74 -7.85
CA SER A 63 4.38 -4.04 -9.13
C SER A 63 3.73 -2.68 -8.99
N LEU A 64 4.54 -1.65 -9.07
CA LEU A 64 4.08 -0.28 -8.88
C LEU A 64 3.37 0.21 -10.15
N LYS A 65 2.50 1.19 -9.96
CA LYS A 65 1.69 1.70 -11.06
C LYS A 65 2.00 3.16 -11.30
N TYR A 66 2.17 3.50 -12.56
CA TYR A 66 2.49 4.86 -12.98
C TYR A 66 1.49 5.35 -14.00
N LEU A 67 1.32 6.65 -14.04
CA LEU A 67 0.48 7.31 -15.05
C LEU A 67 1.23 7.40 -16.37
N THR A 68 0.52 7.80 -17.41
CA THR A 68 1.13 7.98 -18.74
C THR A 68 2.26 9.01 -18.74
N ASN A 69 2.20 9.98 -17.83
CA ASN A 69 3.27 10.98 -17.69
C ASN A 69 4.39 10.51 -16.76
N ARG A 70 4.41 9.22 -16.41
CA ARG A 70 5.41 8.57 -15.56
C ARG A 70 5.36 8.99 -14.11
N LYS A 71 4.38 9.73 -13.68
CA LYS A 71 4.19 10.03 -12.27
C LYS A 71 3.52 8.85 -11.58
N PRO A 72 3.90 8.55 -10.32
CA PRO A 72 3.26 7.44 -9.61
C PRO A 72 1.77 7.69 -9.39
N VAL A 73 0.99 6.62 -9.43
CA VAL A 73 -0.44 6.71 -9.09
C VAL A 73 -0.60 7.11 -7.63
N ILE A 74 0.27 6.61 -6.75
CA ILE A 74 0.28 7.03 -5.35
C ILE A 74 1.09 8.32 -5.26
N SER A 75 0.49 9.42 -4.82
CA SER A 75 1.22 10.65 -4.59
C SER A 75 1.70 10.78 -3.16
N GLY A 76 1.10 10.01 -2.25
CA GLY A 76 1.52 10.00 -0.86
C GLY A 76 0.97 8.78 -0.16
N ILE A 77 1.73 8.26 0.80
CA ILE A 77 1.30 7.12 1.60
C ILE A 77 1.94 7.30 2.97
N ARG A 78 1.12 7.27 4.02
CA ARG A 78 1.64 7.48 5.36
C ARG A 78 0.77 6.78 6.40
N ARG A 79 1.38 6.48 7.52
CA ARG A 79 0.68 5.91 8.66
C ARG A 79 0.04 7.04 9.46
N VAL A 80 -1.24 6.91 9.75
CA VAL A 80 -1.98 7.94 10.48
C VAL A 80 -2.02 7.64 11.96
N SER A 81 -2.08 6.36 12.35
CA SER A 81 -2.19 5.98 13.74
C SER A 81 -1.34 4.75 14.02
N LYS A 82 -0.58 4.76 15.13
CA LYS A 82 0.21 3.61 15.54
C LYS A 82 -0.55 2.61 16.41
N PRO A 83 -1.46 3.05 17.30
CA PRO A 83 -2.18 2.08 18.14
C PRO A 83 -3.08 1.15 17.34
N SER A 84 -3.57 1.61 16.21
CA SER A 84 -4.34 0.77 15.30
C SER A 84 -3.79 0.98 13.91
N LEU A 85 -4.01 0.02 13.04
CA LEU A 85 -3.55 0.20 11.67
C LEU A 85 -4.46 1.20 10.98
N ARG A 86 -3.88 2.34 10.61
CA ARG A 86 -4.57 3.30 9.76
C ARG A 86 -3.51 3.92 8.85
N VAL A 87 -3.65 3.67 7.57
CA VAL A 87 -2.70 4.14 6.56
C VAL A 87 -3.49 4.96 5.55
N TYR A 88 -3.05 6.20 5.33
CA TYR A 88 -3.67 7.05 4.33
C TYR A 88 -2.88 6.99 3.04
N VAL A 89 -3.58 6.75 1.93
CA VAL A 89 -2.96 6.68 0.61
C VAL A 89 -3.65 7.71 -0.28
N LYS A 90 -2.87 8.58 -0.87
CA LYS A 90 -3.39 9.67 -1.70
C LYS A 90 -3.13 9.38 -3.17
N TYR A 91 -4.15 9.58 -4.01
CA TYR A 91 -4.00 9.46 -5.45
C TYR A 91 -3.19 10.62 -6.01
N GLY A 92 -2.37 10.33 -7.01
CA GLY A 92 -1.70 11.38 -7.76
C GLY A 92 -2.70 12.13 -8.62
N GLU A 93 -2.26 13.26 -9.14
CA GLU A 93 -3.09 14.10 -9.97
C GLU A 93 -3.20 13.49 -11.34
N ILE A 94 -4.20 12.65 -11.55
CA ILE A 94 -4.47 12.04 -12.85
C ILE A 94 -5.37 12.93 -13.65
N ARG A 95 -6.40 13.45 -12.98
CA ARG A 95 -7.41 14.32 -13.55
C ARG A 95 -7.90 15.23 -12.44
N PRO A 96 -8.52 16.36 -12.77
CA PRO A 96 -9.03 17.24 -11.73
C PRO A 96 -9.94 16.54 -10.73
N VAL A 97 -10.73 15.58 -11.17
CA VAL A 97 -11.65 14.87 -10.27
C VAL A 97 -10.96 14.01 -9.24
N ARG A 98 -9.70 13.62 -9.48
CA ARG A 98 -8.96 12.79 -8.53
C ARG A 98 -7.91 13.57 -7.76
N SER A 99 -7.78 14.84 -8.07
CA SER A 99 -6.81 15.67 -7.39
C SER A 99 -7.18 15.79 -5.91
N GLY A 100 -6.24 15.48 -5.04
CA GLY A 100 -6.45 15.58 -3.61
C GLY A 100 -7.21 14.43 -2.98
N LEU A 101 -7.70 13.48 -3.76
CA LEU A 101 -8.45 12.36 -3.23
C LEU A 101 -7.54 11.26 -2.71
N GLY A 102 -8.01 10.53 -1.73
CA GLY A 102 -7.28 9.40 -1.19
C GLY A 102 -8.22 8.52 -0.38
N ILE A 103 -7.66 7.45 0.15
CA ILE A 103 -8.40 6.55 1.02
C ILE A 103 -7.58 6.22 2.25
N SER A 104 -8.26 5.79 3.30
CA SER A 104 -7.60 5.24 4.47
C SER A 104 -7.79 3.73 4.48
N LEU A 105 -6.72 3.00 4.78
CA LEU A 105 -6.78 1.56 5.00
C LEU A 105 -6.82 1.34 6.50
N VAL A 106 -7.76 0.53 6.95
CA VAL A 106 -7.94 0.29 8.39
C VAL A 106 -8.01 -1.21 8.66
N SER A 107 -7.53 -1.60 9.83
CA SER A 107 -7.66 -2.99 10.28
C SER A 107 -8.96 -3.12 11.05
N THR A 108 -9.76 -4.10 10.67
CA THR A 108 -11.07 -4.35 11.29
C THR A 108 -11.15 -5.79 11.75
N SER A 109 -12.22 -6.14 12.42
CA SER A 109 -12.48 -7.52 12.83
C SER A 109 -12.60 -8.46 11.64
N LYS A 110 -12.87 -7.93 10.46
CA LYS A 110 -12.98 -8.72 9.23
C LYS A 110 -11.75 -8.59 8.33
N GLY A 111 -10.68 -7.98 8.82
CA GLY A 111 -9.44 -7.85 8.09
C GLY A 111 -9.14 -6.42 7.71
N VAL A 112 -8.11 -6.26 6.87
CA VAL A 112 -7.72 -4.93 6.39
C VAL A 112 -8.60 -4.54 5.22
N MET A 113 -9.12 -3.33 5.24
CA MET A 113 -9.99 -2.85 4.16
C MET A 113 -9.95 -1.32 4.12
N SER A 114 -10.52 -0.76 3.07
CA SER A 114 -10.63 0.69 2.99
C SER A 114 -11.67 1.19 3.99
N ASP A 115 -11.57 2.45 4.39
CA ASP A 115 -12.53 3.05 5.32
C ASP A 115 -13.94 3.07 4.74
N ARG A 116 -14.05 3.24 3.43
CA ARG A 116 -15.35 3.20 2.75
C ARG A 116 -16.00 1.82 2.92
N ARG A 117 -15.22 0.78 2.68
CA ARG A 117 -15.72 -0.58 2.81
C ARG A 117 -16.05 -0.91 4.26
N ALA A 118 -15.21 -0.46 5.19
CA ALA A 118 -15.46 -0.69 6.62
C ALA A 118 -16.78 -0.09 7.06
N ARG A 119 -17.10 1.12 6.62
CA ARG A 119 -18.39 1.75 6.92
C ARG A 119 -19.53 0.99 6.31
N LYS A 120 -19.36 0.53 5.07
CA LYS A 120 -20.42 -0.20 4.38
C LYS A 120 -20.72 -1.52 5.07
N GLU A 121 -19.71 -2.18 5.62
CA GLU A 121 -19.87 -3.46 6.31
C GLU A 121 -20.20 -3.31 7.79
N GLY A 122 -20.23 -2.10 8.30
CA GLY A 122 -20.59 -1.86 9.68
C GLY A 122 -19.53 -2.28 10.69
N VAL A 123 -18.29 -2.21 10.34
CA VAL A 123 -17.19 -2.60 11.25
C VAL A 123 -16.29 -1.41 11.58
#